data_9445c2a2e990ecb069e0436b7c68a630
#
_entry.id   9445c2a2e990ecb069e0436b7c68a630
#
_cell.length_a   1.000
_cell.length_b   1.000
_cell.length_c   1.000
_cell.angle_alpha   90.00
_cell.angle_beta   90.00
_cell.angle_gamma   90.00
#
_symmetry.space_group_name_H-M   'P 1'
#
loop_
_entity.id
_entity.type
_entity.pdbx_description
1 polymer ?
#
loop_
_entity_poly.entity_id
_entity_poly.type
_entity_poly.pdbx_seq_one_letter_code
_entity_poly.pdbx_strand_id
1 'polypeptide(L)'
;FENPVVFNVTGIIWQKWSPDLPASLEPGFVLPEKIETADTYTEELIYEETLDGGEKLYGWYFEAHIRQSMDYTEFPFDHKKIELRLLPKQWQSNAVLIPDFDSYLKKDLLADSFGIDERIILDGYDLADTYFDYLRQSYDTNFGFPNYVGAEEFPELIFNIHLQRSVENAFIIYLFPIIIVLLLLFGTMLTVTSDAQKRERMDFNISMIIASCSALFFILVLAHVELRDRFITSPIVYIEYFYLLSYGAIFYVAANSYIFCEARSGMIGKLLAFEDNLLAKTAFWPS
;
A
#
# COMPACT_ATOMS: atom_id res chain seq x y z
N PHE A 1 3.22 13.20 -9.23
CA PHE A 1 1.76 12.96 -9.23
C PHE A 1 1.55 11.59 -8.60
N GLU A 2 1.09 11.56 -7.35
CA GLU A 2 0.69 10.35 -6.66
C GLU A 2 -0.54 9.74 -7.36
N ASN A 3 -0.62 8.42 -7.41
CA ASN A 3 -1.79 7.74 -7.98
C ASN A 3 -2.99 7.95 -7.04
N PRO A 4 -3.98 8.75 -7.40
CA PRO A 4 -5.19 8.85 -6.60
C PRO A 4 -5.95 7.52 -6.71
N VAL A 5 -6.15 6.87 -5.57
CA VAL A 5 -7.03 5.72 -5.44
C VAL A 5 -8.41 6.22 -5.07
N VAL A 6 -9.43 5.62 -5.66
CA VAL A 6 -10.84 5.90 -5.34
C VAL A 6 -11.37 4.78 -4.47
N PHE A 7 -11.82 5.13 -3.26
CA PHE A 7 -12.50 4.21 -2.34
C PHE A 7 -14.00 4.45 -2.40
N ASN A 8 -14.76 3.38 -2.45
CA ASN A 8 -16.20 3.45 -2.20
C ASN A 8 -16.43 3.25 -0.70
N VAL A 9 -17.03 4.23 -0.06
CA VAL A 9 -17.34 4.23 1.36
C VAL A 9 -18.83 4.41 1.54
N THR A 10 -19.46 3.52 2.30
CA THR A 10 -20.87 3.59 2.68
C THR A 10 -21.01 3.55 4.19
N GLY A 11 -21.96 4.27 4.73
CA GLY A 11 -22.15 4.27 6.18
C GLY A 11 -23.29 5.12 6.65
N ILE A 12 -23.38 5.21 7.97
CA ILE A 12 -24.31 6.08 8.66
C ILE A 12 -23.51 7.06 9.51
N ILE A 13 -23.77 8.35 9.32
CA ILE A 13 -23.25 9.42 10.15
C ILE A 13 -24.41 9.99 10.96
N TRP A 14 -24.20 10.19 12.24
CA TRP A 14 -25.19 10.84 13.10
C TRP A 14 -24.63 12.08 13.77
N GLN A 15 -25.53 13.01 14.11
CA GLN A 15 -25.20 14.22 14.86
C GLN A 15 -26.23 14.43 15.97
N LYS A 16 -25.73 14.67 17.19
CA LYS A 16 -26.52 15.19 18.31
C LYS A 16 -26.46 16.71 18.28
N TRP A 17 -27.61 17.32 18.32
CA TRP A 17 -27.77 18.76 18.13
C TRP A 17 -28.40 19.40 19.39
N SER A 18 -27.58 20.14 20.13
CA SER A 18 -28.05 20.81 21.34
C SER A 18 -29.06 21.92 21.02
N PRO A 19 -30.11 22.14 21.83
CA PRO A 19 -31.06 23.23 21.67
C PRO A 19 -30.40 24.62 21.88
N ASP A 20 -29.23 24.68 22.53
CA ASP A 20 -28.47 25.91 22.77
C ASP A 20 -27.66 26.39 21.56
N LEU A 21 -27.60 25.59 20.48
CA LEU A 21 -26.89 25.99 19.28
C LEU A 21 -27.59 27.14 18.56
N PRO A 22 -26.82 28.07 17.93
CA PRO A 22 -27.39 29.16 17.17
C PRO A 22 -28.36 28.68 16.09
N ALA A 23 -29.51 29.28 15.98
CA ALA A 23 -30.53 28.94 14.95
C ALA A 23 -30.05 29.15 13.50
N SER A 24 -28.92 29.82 13.32
CA SER A 24 -28.26 30.00 12.02
C SER A 24 -27.47 28.79 11.57
N LEU A 25 -27.18 27.85 12.49
CA LEU A 25 -26.51 26.57 12.14
C LEU A 25 -27.54 25.54 11.69
N GLU A 26 -27.19 24.77 10.70
CA GLU A 26 -27.99 23.66 10.18
C GLU A 26 -27.26 22.32 10.38
N PRO A 27 -27.99 21.24 10.72
CA PRO A 27 -27.40 19.91 10.80
C PRO A 27 -26.95 19.42 9.42
N GLY A 28 -25.90 18.64 9.43
CA GLY A 28 -25.32 18.04 8.22
C GLY A 28 -23.81 18.13 8.18
N PHE A 29 -23.23 17.53 7.18
CA PHE A 29 -21.78 17.43 7.00
C PHE A 29 -21.39 17.58 5.53
N VAL A 30 -20.10 17.78 5.29
CA VAL A 30 -19.47 17.79 3.96
C VAL A 30 -18.27 16.88 3.98
N LEU A 31 -18.12 16.07 2.91
CA LEU A 31 -16.93 15.26 2.63
C LEU A 31 -16.13 15.97 1.52
N PRO A 32 -15.03 16.65 1.82
CA PRO A 32 -14.32 17.48 0.85
C PRO A 32 -13.72 16.69 -0.31
N GLU A 33 -13.27 15.44 -0.07
CA GLU A 33 -12.62 14.59 -1.07
C GLU A 33 -13.60 13.75 -1.91
N LYS A 34 -14.91 13.91 -1.69
CA LYS A 34 -15.91 13.17 -2.47
C LYS A 34 -15.85 13.52 -3.95
N ILE A 35 -16.05 12.51 -4.76
CA ILE A 35 -16.30 12.69 -6.21
C ILE A 35 -17.80 12.78 -6.38
N GLU A 36 -18.29 13.97 -6.71
CA GLU A 36 -19.72 14.19 -6.85
C GLU A 36 -20.17 14.08 -8.32
N THR A 37 -20.75 12.91 -8.63
CA THR A 37 -21.54 12.68 -9.85
C THR A 37 -22.81 11.96 -9.42
N ALA A 38 -23.82 11.92 -10.29
CA ALA A 38 -25.11 11.28 -9.97
C ALA A 38 -24.97 9.83 -9.49
N ASP A 39 -23.89 9.14 -9.90
CA ASP A 39 -23.66 7.72 -9.61
C ASP A 39 -22.60 7.50 -8.53
N THR A 40 -22.00 8.55 -7.94
CA THR A 40 -20.84 8.43 -7.03
C THR A 40 -21.06 9.04 -5.66
N TYR A 41 -22.18 9.67 -5.42
CA TYR A 41 -22.52 10.27 -4.15
C TYR A 41 -24.02 10.22 -3.87
N THR A 42 -24.36 9.68 -2.70
CA THR A 42 -25.72 9.66 -2.15
C THR A 42 -25.65 10.11 -0.70
N GLU A 43 -26.55 10.98 -0.29
CA GLU A 43 -26.75 11.43 1.10
C GLU A 43 -28.25 11.51 1.34
N GLU A 44 -28.74 10.74 2.31
CA GLU A 44 -30.14 10.66 2.65
C GLU A 44 -30.31 10.77 4.17
N LEU A 45 -31.15 11.71 4.64
CA LEU A 45 -31.57 11.79 6.02
C LEU A 45 -32.52 10.62 6.33
N ILE A 46 -32.08 9.66 7.11
CA ILE A 46 -32.85 8.44 7.41
C ILE A 46 -33.64 8.51 8.71
N TYR A 47 -33.23 9.34 9.66
CA TYR A 47 -34.00 9.64 10.87
C TYR A 47 -33.71 11.01 11.45
N GLU A 48 -34.74 11.59 12.08
CA GLU A 48 -34.71 12.77 12.94
C GLU A 48 -35.52 12.46 14.19
N GLU A 49 -34.90 12.52 15.36
CA GLU A 49 -35.54 12.21 16.63
C GLU A 49 -35.21 13.28 17.67
N THR A 50 -36.10 13.45 18.63
CA THR A 50 -35.84 14.33 19.78
C THR A 50 -35.55 13.46 21.00
N LEU A 51 -34.35 13.62 21.56
CA LEU A 51 -33.88 12.90 22.73
C LEU A 51 -34.41 13.50 24.03
N ASP A 52 -34.25 12.77 25.14
CA ASP A 52 -34.52 13.24 26.47
C ASP A 52 -33.62 14.49 26.77
N GLY A 53 -34.21 15.59 27.13
CA GLY A 53 -33.51 16.88 27.34
C GLY A 53 -33.64 17.88 26.19
N GLY A 54 -34.33 17.52 25.10
CA GLY A 54 -34.63 18.44 23.98
C GLY A 54 -33.53 18.50 22.91
N GLU A 55 -32.49 17.69 23.03
CA GLU A 55 -31.52 17.49 21.95
C GLU A 55 -32.18 16.81 20.77
N LYS A 56 -31.76 17.16 19.55
CA LYS A 56 -32.18 16.49 18.33
C LYS A 56 -31.10 15.58 17.84
N LEU A 57 -31.47 14.37 17.44
CA LEU A 57 -30.61 13.37 16.81
C LEU A 57 -30.97 13.25 15.35
N TYR A 58 -29.99 13.50 14.49
CA TYR A 58 -30.08 13.33 13.04
C TYR A 58 -29.19 12.19 12.60
N GLY A 59 -29.66 11.38 11.63
CA GLY A 59 -28.85 10.32 11.04
C GLY A 59 -28.95 10.32 9.53
N TRP A 60 -27.83 10.28 8.86
CA TRP A 60 -27.72 10.20 7.42
C TRP A 60 -27.09 8.89 6.97
N TYR A 61 -27.71 8.24 6.00
CA TYR A 61 -27.04 7.26 5.17
C TYR A 61 -26.23 8.02 4.11
N PHE A 62 -25.01 7.59 3.85
CA PHE A 62 -24.22 8.12 2.76
C PHE A 62 -23.51 7.01 2.00
N GLU A 63 -23.34 7.23 0.70
CA GLU A 63 -22.46 6.50 -0.17
C GLU A 63 -21.60 7.52 -0.92
N ALA A 64 -20.28 7.34 -0.88
CA ALA A 64 -19.35 8.30 -1.45
C ALA A 64 -18.14 7.60 -2.05
N HIS A 65 -17.73 8.06 -3.23
CA HIS A 65 -16.42 7.76 -3.78
C HIS A 65 -15.43 8.82 -3.30
N ILE A 66 -14.47 8.40 -2.48
CA ILE A 66 -13.44 9.28 -1.89
C ILE A 66 -12.15 9.09 -2.65
N ARG A 67 -11.54 10.19 -3.09
CA ARG A 67 -10.25 10.18 -3.79
C ARG A 67 -9.14 10.53 -2.82
N GLN A 68 -8.18 9.61 -2.67
CA GLN A 68 -6.98 9.82 -1.87
C GLN A 68 -5.72 9.34 -2.57
N SER A 69 -4.60 10.00 -2.30
CA SER A 69 -3.29 9.49 -2.73
C SER A 69 -2.82 8.41 -1.76
N MET A 70 -2.25 7.34 -2.31
CA MET A 70 -1.71 6.23 -1.54
C MET A 70 -0.22 6.07 -1.78
N ASP A 71 0.54 5.94 -0.69
CA ASP A 71 1.94 5.58 -0.73
C ASP A 71 2.10 4.05 -0.85
N TYR A 72 2.83 3.61 -1.88
CA TYR A 72 3.15 2.21 -2.16
C TYR A 72 4.64 1.90 -2.04
N THR A 73 5.45 2.83 -1.52
CA THR A 73 6.92 2.67 -1.45
C THR A 73 7.33 1.42 -0.70
N GLU A 74 6.61 1.05 0.34
CA GLU A 74 6.89 -0.12 1.17
C GLU A 74 6.20 -1.42 0.69
N PHE A 75 5.51 -1.37 -0.47
CA PHE A 75 4.84 -2.57 -1.01
C PHE A 75 5.82 -3.75 -1.12
N PRO A 76 5.46 -4.96 -0.63
CA PRO A 76 4.15 -5.43 -0.15
C PRO A 76 3.91 -5.37 1.37
N PHE A 77 4.70 -4.64 2.12
CA PHE A 77 4.58 -4.48 3.57
C PHE A 77 3.91 -3.15 3.94
N ASP A 78 3.22 -2.55 2.98
CA ASP A 78 2.61 -1.25 3.09
C ASP A 78 1.39 -1.25 4.02
N HIS A 79 1.27 -0.17 4.78
CA HIS A 79 0.09 0.18 5.55
C HIS A 79 -0.69 1.24 4.78
N LYS A 80 -2.01 1.16 4.82
CA LYS A 80 -2.90 2.16 4.21
C LYS A 80 -3.65 2.92 5.29
N LYS A 81 -3.75 4.21 5.11
CA LYS A 81 -4.56 5.08 5.95
C LYS A 81 -5.63 5.71 5.07
N ILE A 82 -6.89 5.35 5.32
CA ILE A 82 -8.04 5.99 4.69
C ILE A 82 -8.51 7.08 5.64
N GLU A 83 -8.60 8.30 5.16
CA GLU A 83 -9.02 9.48 5.92
C GLU A 83 -10.37 9.96 5.41
N LEU A 84 -11.38 9.90 6.27
CA LEU A 84 -12.67 10.52 6.00
C LEU A 84 -12.71 11.87 6.70
N ARG A 85 -12.47 12.94 5.95
CA ARG A 85 -12.57 14.31 6.45
C ARG A 85 -14.03 14.73 6.52
N LEU A 86 -14.43 15.24 7.66
CA LEU A 86 -15.78 15.64 7.97
C LEU A 86 -15.78 17.13 8.33
N LEU A 87 -16.43 17.92 7.51
CA LEU A 87 -16.70 19.32 7.81
C LEU A 87 -18.15 19.50 8.19
N PRO A 88 -18.49 20.47 9.08
CA PRO A 88 -19.89 20.83 9.28
C PRO A 88 -20.48 21.37 7.99
N LYS A 89 -21.78 21.21 7.76
CA LYS A 89 -22.48 21.72 6.56
C LYS A 89 -22.18 23.18 6.30
N GLN A 90 -22.12 23.98 7.36
CA GLN A 90 -21.76 25.39 7.32
C GLN A 90 -20.34 25.58 7.85
N TRP A 91 -19.35 25.00 7.15
CA TRP A 91 -17.94 25.05 7.53
C TRP A 91 -17.40 26.49 7.71
N GLN A 92 -18.04 27.49 7.07
CA GLN A 92 -17.70 28.91 7.20
C GLN A 92 -18.14 29.54 8.54
N SER A 93 -18.88 28.83 9.39
CA SER A 93 -19.49 29.38 10.60
C SER A 93 -18.69 29.14 11.90
N ASN A 94 -17.44 28.74 11.81
CA ASN A 94 -16.58 28.38 12.96
C ASN A 94 -17.17 27.28 13.88
N ALA A 95 -18.05 26.43 13.34
CA ALA A 95 -18.55 25.26 14.04
C ALA A 95 -17.56 24.10 13.90
N VAL A 96 -17.31 23.39 15.00
CA VAL A 96 -16.42 22.22 15.05
C VAL A 96 -17.25 20.98 15.34
N LEU A 97 -17.03 19.91 14.55
CA LEU A 97 -17.60 18.60 14.83
C LEU A 97 -16.80 17.91 15.93
N ILE A 98 -17.49 17.35 16.90
CA ILE A 98 -16.88 16.61 18.02
C ILE A 98 -17.33 15.16 17.94
N PRO A 99 -16.41 14.17 18.06
CA PRO A 99 -16.79 12.76 18.06
C PRO A 99 -17.72 12.42 19.23
N ASP A 100 -18.78 11.68 18.95
CA ASP A 100 -19.72 11.20 19.95
C ASP A 100 -19.28 9.81 20.46
N PHE A 101 -18.25 9.78 21.28
CA PHE A 101 -17.69 8.52 21.81
C PHE A 101 -18.66 7.76 22.70
N ASP A 102 -19.60 8.43 23.34
CA ASP A 102 -20.56 7.82 24.27
C ASP A 102 -21.58 6.91 23.55
N SER A 103 -21.75 7.10 22.24
CA SER A 103 -22.65 6.28 21.42
C SER A 103 -22.02 4.98 20.92
N TYR A 104 -20.72 4.77 21.13
CA TYR A 104 -20.07 3.52 20.78
C TYR A 104 -20.17 2.50 21.92
N LEU A 105 -20.54 1.26 21.58
CA LEU A 105 -20.75 0.18 22.57
C LEU A 105 -19.44 -0.46 23.04
N LYS A 106 -18.35 -0.33 22.30
CA LYS A 106 -17.03 -0.84 22.69
C LYS A 106 -16.47 -0.02 23.84
N LYS A 107 -16.03 -0.71 24.90
CA LYS A 107 -15.57 -0.06 26.14
C LYS A 107 -14.17 0.51 26.05
N ASP A 108 -13.32 -0.03 25.20
CA ASP A 108 -11.95 0.41 25.00
C ASP A 108 -11.76 0.87 23.56
N LEU A 109 -12.07 2.13 23.32
CA LEU A 109 -11.92 2.76 22.01
C LEU A 109 -10.45 2.96 21.60
N LEU A 110 -9.50 2.73 22.52
CA LEU A 110 -8.07 2.81 22.21
C LEU A 110 -7.48 1.47 21.79
N ALA A 111 -8.11 0.38 22.23
CA ALA A 111 -7.64 -0.98 21.93
C ALA A 111 -8.42 -1.66 20.80
N ASP A 112 -9.68 -1.26 20.58
CA ASP A 112 -10.58 -1.90 19.62
C ASP A 112 -10.95 -0.96 18.49
N SER A 113 -10.92 -1.47 17.26
CA SER A 113 -11.47 -0.75 16.10
C SER A 113 -12.98 -0.55 16.28
N PHE A 114 -13.47 0.64 15.99
CA PHE A 114 -14.88 1.03 16.11
C PHE A 114 -15.37 1.72 14.83
N GLY A 115 -16.68 1.81 14.67
CA GLY A 115 -17.32 2.52 13.55
C GLY A 115 -17.19 1.80 12.20
N ILE A 116 -16.72 0.55 12.17
CA ILE A 116 -16.60 -0.29 10.98
C ILE A 116 -17.39 -1.57 11.18
N ASP A 117 -18.13 -2.00 10.17
CA ASP A 117 -18.82 -3.29 10.17
C ASP A 117 -17.79 -4.41 10.06
N GLU A 118 -17.83 -5.40 10.97
CA GLU A 118 -16.92 -6.56 10.97
C GLU A 118 -17.06 -7.45 9.72
N ARG A 119 -18.15 -7.31 8.98
CA ARG A 119 -18.41 -8.07 7.75
C ARG A 119 -17.82 -7.41 6.50
N ILE A 120 -17.15 -6.27 6.65
CA ILE A 120 -16.55 -5.58 5.51
C ILE A 120 -15.43 -6.44 4.93
N ILE A 121 -15.45 -6.64 3.61
CA ILE A 121 -14.41 -7.38 2.91
C ILE A 121 -13.37 -6.35 2.46
N LEU A 122 -12.19 -6.44 3.05
CA LEU A 122 -11.04 -5.62 2.69
C LEU A 122 -10.10 -6.49 1.84
N ASP A 123 -10.25 -6.42 0.52
CA ASP A 123 -9.53 -7.31 -0.40
C ASP A 123 -7.99 -7.18 -0.23
N GLY A 124 -7.39 -8.20 0.41
CA GLY A 124 -5.96 -8.27 0.69
C GLY A 124 -5.44 -7.38 1.82
N TYR A 125 -6.34 -6.82 2.66
CA TYR A 125 -5.99 -6.04 3.84
C TYR A 125 -6.75 -6.52 5.06
N ASP A 126 -6.13 -6.34 6.21
CA ASP A 126 -6.72 -6.52 7.53
C ASP A 126 -6.92 -5.15 8.18
N LEU A 127 -8.01 -4.97 8.93
CA LEU A 127 -8.25 -3.77 9.70
C LEU A 127 -7.30 -3.76 10.91
N ALA A 128 -6.45 -2.73 10.99
CA ALA A 128 -5.51 -2.58 12.11
C ALA A 128 -6.17 -1.79 13.25
N ASP A 129 -6.59 -0.57 12.99
CA ASP A 129 -7.27 0.28 13.96
C ASP A 129 -8.15 1.34 13.29
N THR A 130 -8.99 2.01 14.10
CA THR A 130 -9.77 3.18 13.70
C THR A 130 -9.75 4.21 14.81
N TYR A 131 -9.66 5.48 14.47
CA TYR A 131 -9.70 6.56 15.45
C TYR A 131 -10.13 7.89 14.83
N PHE A 132 -10.63 8.79 15.68
CA PHE A 132 -10.84 10.18 15.30
C PHE A 132 -9.61 11.03 15.63
N ASP A 133 -9.33 11.99 14.74
CA ASP A 133 -8.28 12.99 14.91
C ASP A 133 -8.75 14.34 14.34
N TYR A 134 -8.00 15.40 14.62
CA TYR A 134 -8.24 16.71 14.07
C TYR A 134 -7.07 17.16 13.19
N LEU A 135 -7.37 17.43 11.92
CA LEU A 135 -6.45 18.15 11.06
C LEU A 135 -6.61 19.66 11.29
N ARG A 136 -5.51 20.32 11.63
CA ARG A 136 -5.49 21.78 11.67
C ARG A 136 -5.10 22.29 10.29
N GLN A 137 -6.09 22.87 9.60
CA GLN A 137 -5.93 23.36 8.24
C GLN A 137 -5.94 24.89 8.23
N SER A 138 -4.93 25.48 7.60
CA SER A 138 -4.87 26.91 7.32
C SER A 138 -5.17 27.14 5.84
N TYR A 139 -6.06 28.06 5.56
CA TYR A 139 -6.42 28.46 4.21
C TYR A 139 -5.95 29.90 3.94
N ASP A 140 -5.34 30.14 2.80
CA ASP A 140 -4.88 31.44 2.33
C ASP A 140 -5.97 32.27 1.64
N THR A 141 -7.23 31.90 1.85
CA THR A 141 -8.41 32.52 1.21
C THR A 141 -9.55 32.68 2.20
N ASN A 142 -10.37 33.69 1.97
CA ASN A 142 -11.65 33.87 2.68
C ASN A 142 -12.83 33.23 1.96
N PHE A 143 -12.58 32.46 0.90
CA PHE A 143 -13.60 31.83 0.05
C PHE A 143 -14.68 32.78 -0.46
N GLY A 144 -14.37 34.08 -0.56
CA GLY A 144 -15.31 35.13 -1.00
C GLY A 144 -16.26 35.64 0.08
N PHE A 145 -16.14 35.20 1.34
CA PHE A 145 -16.94 35.68 2.45
C PHE A 145 -16.26 36.91 3.11
N PRO A 146 -16.83 38.13 3.05
CA PRO A 146 -16.15 39.34 3.53
C PRO A 146 -15.79 39.33 5.02
N ASN A 147 -16.56 38.60 5.83
CA ASN A 147 -16.37 38.48 7.29
C ASN A 147 -15.80 37.12 7.72
N TYR A 148 -15.43 36.27 6.77
CA TYR A 148 -14.78 35.04 7.09
C TYR A 148 -13.32 35.34 7.47
N VAL A 149 -13.05 35.31 8.72
CA VAL A 149 -11.70 35.24 9.23
C VAL A 149 -11.33 33.79 9.10
N GLY A 150 -10.77 33.41 7.95
CA GLY A 150 -10.27 32.05 7.73
C GLY A 150 -9.39 31.72 8.91
N ALA A 151 -9.90 30.90 9.83
CA ALA A 151 -9.21 30.63 11.07
C ALA A 151 -7.88 29.97 10.69
N GLU A 152 -6.78 30.65 11.02
CA GLU A 152 -5.50 29.99 11.05
C GLU A 152 -5.69 28.74 11.92
N GLU A 153 -5.38 27.55 11.36
CA GLU A 153 -5.51 26.27 12.04
C GLU A 153 -6.96 25.84 12.41
N PHE A 154 -7.91 25.97 11.47
CA PHE A 154 -9.26 25.47 11.68
C PHE A 154 -9.27 23.94 11.87
N PRO A 155 -9.85 23.41 12.97
CA PRO A 155 -9.86 21.98 13.24
C PRO A 155 -10.94 21.29 12.38
N GLU A 156 -10.50 20.42 11.49
CA GLU A 156 -11.35 19.54 10.70
C GLU A 156 -11.33 18.13 11.29
N LEU A 157 -12.51 17.55 11.52
CA LEU A 157 -12.63 16.21 12.07
C LEU A 157 -12.27 15.18 10.99
N ILE A 158 -11.39 14.24 11.34
CA ILE A 158 -11.01 13.11 10.47
C ILE A 158 -11.34 11.82 11.18
N PHE A 159 -12.05 10.93 10.50
CA PHE A 159 -12.13 9.52 10.88
C PHE A 159 -11.08 8.74 10.09
N ASN A 160 -10.14 8.16 10.81
CA ASN A 160 -9.02 7.40 10.26
C ASN A 160 -9.32 5.91 10.30
N ILE A 161 -9.05 5.22 9.19
CA ILE A 161 -9.14 3.77 9.07
C ILE A 161 -7.77 3.28 8.65
N HIS A 162 -7.08 2.57 9.54
CA HIS A 162 -5.79 1.97 9.25
C HIS A 162 -5.95 0.53 8.78
N LEU A 163 -5.39 0.26 7.62
CA LEU A 163 -5.38 -1.04 6.99
C LEU A 163 -3.96 -1.55 6.87
N GLN A 164 -3.75 -2.79 7.23
CA GLN A 164 -2.50 -3.50 7.06
C GLN A 164 -2.65 -4.53 5.95
N ARG A 165 -1.69 -4.58 5.03
CA ARG A 165 -1.72 -5.58 3.96
C ARG A 165 -1.49 -6.99 4.52
N SER A 166 -2.26 -7.96 4.04
CA SER A 166 -2.03 -9.38 4.28
C SER A 166 -0.73 -9.82 3.60
N VAL A 167 0.31 -10.03 4.41
CA VAL A 167 1.66 -10.37 3.93
C VAL A 167 1.68 -11.74 3.23
N GLU A 168 0.83 -12.68 3.64
CA GLU A 168 0.81 -14.04 3.08
C GLU A 168 0.48 -14.04 1.59
N ASN A 169 -0.56 -13.31 1.18
CA ASN A 169 -0.93 -13.19 -0.23
C ASN A 169 0.15 -12.51 -1.06
N ALA A 170 0.72 -11.44 -0.53
CA ALA A 170 1.78 -10.71 -1.19
C ALA A 170 3.06 -11.55 -1.35
N PHE A 171 3.42 -12.34 -0.32
CA PHE A 171 4.55 -13.25 -0.37
C PHE A 171 4.37 -14.31 -1.47
N ILE A 172 3.21 -14.96 -1.53
CA ILE A 172 2.94 -16.03 -2.51
C ILE A 172 2.97 -15.48 -3.94
N ILE A 173 2.36 -14.32 -4.17
CA ILE A 173 2.20 -13.77 -5.52
C ILE A 173 3.52 -13.17 -6.04
N TYR A 174 4.26 -12.45 -5.22
CA TYR A 174 5.38 -11.63 -5.69
C TYR A 174 6.76 -12.16 -5.29
N LEU A 175 6.94 -12.61 -4.05
CA LEU A 175 8.26 -13.04 -3.56
C LEU A 175 8.57 -14.49 -3.92
N PHE A 176 7.58 -15.37 -3.84
CA PHE A 176 7.78 -16.79 -4.10
C PHE A 176 8.33 -17.08 -5.51
N PRO A 177 7.83 -16.47 -6.61
CA PRO A 177 8.40 -16.63 -7.95
C PRO A 177 9.87 -16.20 -8.03
N ILE A 178 10.23 -15.10 -7.36
CA ILE A 178 11.63 -14.62 -7.31
C ILE A 178 12.53 -15.64 -6.63
N ILE A 179 12.09 -16.19 -5.49
CA ILE A 179 12.83 -17.23 -4.76
C ILE A 179 13.06 -18.46 -5.64
N ILE A 180 12.03 -18.92 -6.38
CA ILE A 180 12.16 -20.04 -7.30
C ILE A 180 13.21 -19.74 -8.38
N VAL A 181 13.18 -18.55 -8.97
CA VAL A 181 14.17 -18.13 -9.98
C VAL A 181 15.58 -18.17 -9.41
N LEU A 182 15.80 -17.62 -8.20
CA LEU A 182 17.11 -17.65 -7.55
C LEU A 182 17.59 -19.06 -7.23
N LEU A 183 16.69 -19.95 -6.79
CA LEU A 183 17.01 -21.36 -6.54
C LEU A 183 17.40 -22.10 -7.84
N LEU A 184 16.68 -21.86 -8.94
CA LEU A 184 17.01 -22.43 -10.24
C LEU A 184 18.35 -21.91 -10.78
N LEU A 185 18.62 -20.61 -10.61
CA LEU A 185 19.91 -20.02 -10.94
C LEU A 185 21.05 -20.64 -10.13
N PHE A 186 20.84 -20.82 -8.83
CA PHE A 186 21.82 -21.49 -7.99
C PHE A 186 22.04 -22.94 -8.45
N GLY A 187 20.96 -23.65 -8.78
CA GLY A 187 21.04 -24.99 -9.38
C GLY A 187 21.87 -25.02 -10.66
N THR A 188 21.66 -24.07 -11.58
CA THR A 188 22.48 -23.96 -12.81
C THR A 188 23.95 -23.65 -12.49
N MET A 189 24.21 -22.82 -11.48
CA MET A 189 25.57 -22.51 -11.04
C MET A 189 26.28 -23.72 -10.43
N LEU A 190 25.57 -24.64 -9.77
CA LEU A 190 26.14 -25.87 -9.24
C LEU A 190 26.64 -26.82 -10.36
N THR A 191 26.09 -26.70 -11.57
CA THR A 191 26.57 -27.50 -12.72
C THR A 191 27.91 -27.04 -13.27
N VAL A 192 28.36 -25.82 -12.93
CA VAL A 192 29.66 -25.26 -13.30
C VAL A 192 30.74 -26.02 -12.54
N THR A 193 31.52 -26.86 -13.22
CA THR A 193 32.53 -27.73 -12.62
C THR A 193 33.76 -27.92 -13.53
N SER A 194 34.93 -28.04 -12.90
CA SER A 194 36.19 -28.41 -13.58
C SER A 194 36.41 -29.93 -13.66
N ASP A 195 35.66 -30.72 -12.89
CA ASP A 195 35.74 -32.16 -12.83
C ASP A 195 35.18 -32.79 -14.14
N ALA A 196 36.02 -33.50 -14.89
CA ALA A 196 35.65 -34.10 -16.17
C ALA A 196 34.52 -35.14 -16.07
N GLN A 197 34.47 -35.92 -14.96
CA GLN A 197 33.42 -36.92 -14.76
C GLN A 197 32.08 -36.28 -14.41
N LYS A 198 32.10 -35.28 -13.57
CA LYS A 198 30.89 -34.50 -13.24
C LYS A 198 30.38 -33.72 -14.44
N ARG A 199 31.29 -33.16 -15.24
CA ARG A 199 30.98 -32.40 -16.44
C ARG A 199 30.25 -33.25 -17.47
N GLU A 200 30.73 -34.50 -17.74
CA GLU A 200 30.08 -35.45 -18.61
C GLU A 200 28.72 -35.92 -18.06
N ARG A 201 28.67 -36.21 -16.78
CA ARG A 201 27.44 -36.66 -16.09
C ARG A 201 26.34 -35.61 -16.07
N MET A 202 26.70 -34.33 -15.92
CA MET A 202 25.77 -33.19 -15.86
C MET A 202 25.53 -32.54 -17.22
N ASP A 203 26.15 -33.05 -18.28
CA ASP A 203 26.11 -32.49 -19.63
C ASP A 203 26.42 -30.99 -19.65
N PHE A 204 27.48 -30.61 -18.91
CA PHE A 204 27.85 -29.20 -18.73
C PHE A 204 28.18 -28.56 -20.07
N ASN A 205 27.32 -27.61 -20.48
CA ASN A 205 27.50 -26.82 -21.68
C ASN A 205 27.17 -25.34 -21.36
N ILE A 206 28.10 -24.44 -21.65
CA ILE A 206 27.93 -23.00 -21.41
C ILE A 206 26.72 -22.43 -22.16
N SER A 207 26.45 -22.96 -23.37
CA SER A 207 25.30 -22.51 -24.16
C SER A 207 23.97 -22.81 -23.44
N MET A 208 23.89 -23.96 -22.75
CA MET A 208 22.71 -24.31 -21.95
C MET A 208 22.55 -23.41 -20.75
N ILE A 209 23.64 -23.02 -20.05
CA ILE A 209 23.58 -22.10 -18.92
C ILE A 209 23.12 -20.73 -19.40
N ILE A 210 23.69 -20.20 -20.48
CA ILE A 210 23.27 -18.91 -21.05
C ILE A 210 21.81 -18.96 -21.48
N ALA A 211 21.38 -20.05 -22.12
CA ALA A 211 19.97 -20.23 -22.50
C ALA A 211 19.03 -20.25 -21.29
N SER A 212 19.43 -20.98 -20.22
CA SER A 212 18.67 -21.00 -18.96
C SER A 212 18.61 -19.62 -18.31
N CYS A 213 19.74 -18.90 -18.22
CA CYS A 213 19.79 -17.52 -17.71
C CYS A 213 18.88 -16.60 -18.54
N SER A 214 18.90 -16.73 -19.87
CA SER A 214 18.04 -15.94 -20.76
C SER A 214 16.55 -16.24 -20.53
N ALA A 215 16.18 -17.51 -20.39
CA ALA A 215 14.80 -17.90 -20.12
C ALA A 215 14.31 -17.35 -18.76
N LEU A 216 15.12 -17.49 -17.70
CA LEU A 216 14.80 -16.97 -16.37
C LEU A 216 14.73 -15.43 -16.37
N PHE A 217 15.60 -14.77 -17.14
CA PHE A 217 15.56 -13.32 -17.33
C PHE A 217 14.23 -12.89 -17.96
N PHE A 218 13.76 -13.55 -19.01
CA PHE A 218 12.47 -13.23 -19.63
C PHE A 218 11.30 -13.40 -18.67
N ILE A 219 11.26 -14.50 -17.92
CA ILE A 219 10.22 -14.72 -16.91
C ILE A 219 10.21 -13.58 -15.88
N LEU A 220 11.39 -13.20 -15.40
CA LEU A 220 11.53 -12.17 -14.38
C LEU A 220 11.15 -10.78 -14.92
N VAL A 221 11.53 -10.44 -16.17
CA VAL A 221 11.16 -9.18 -16.81
C VAL A 221 9.66 -9.08 -16.99
N LEU A 222 8.99 -10.15 -17.46
CA LEU A 222 7.54 -10.12 -17.63
C LEU A 222 6.82 -9.91 -16.30
N ALA A 223 7.25 -10.60 -15.23
CA ALA A 223 6.68 -10.42 -13.90
C ALA A 223 6.95 -9.01 -13.35
N HIS A 224 8.14 -8.45 -13.60
CA HIS A 224 8.48 -7.09 -13.19
C HIS A 224 7.66 -6.03 -13.93
N VAL A 225 7.46 -6.20 -15.24
CA VAL A 225 6.60 -5.29 -16.03
C VAL A 225 5.16 -5.33 -15.53
N GLU A 226 4.61 -6.52 -15.28
CA GLU A 226 3.27 -6.67 -14.72
C GLU A 226 3.13 -5.98 -13.35
N LEU A 227 4.15 -6.13 -12.49
CA LEU A 227 4.20 -5.42 -11.21
C LEU A 227 4.23 -3.90 -11.44
N ARG A 228 5.08 -3.42 -12.34
CA ARG A 228 5.26 -2.00 -12.61
C ARG A 228 4.01 -1.35 -13.19
N ASP A 229 3.25 -2.07 -14.01
CA ASP A 229 1.98 -1.58 -14.57
C ASP A 229 0.94 -1.25 -13.49
N ARG A 230 1.03 -1.89 -12.33
CA ARG A 230 0.17 -1.58 -11.16
C ARG A 230 0.57 -0.29 -10.44
N PHE A 231 1.83 0.13 -10.57
CA PHE A 231 2.43 1.26 -9.83
C PHE A 231 3.04 2.32 -10.76
N ILE A 232 2.45 2.57 -11.93
CA ILE A 232 3.01 3.40 -13.00
C ILE A 232 3.46 4.78 -12.51
N THR A 233 2.72 5.41 -11.61
CA THR A 233 3.03 6.76 -11.12
C THR A 233 3.75 6.78 -9.77
N SER A 234 3.90 5.62 -9.13
CA SER A 234 4.63 5.50 -7.86
C SER A 234 6.15 5.51 -8.08
N PRO A 235 6.94 5.97 -7.12
CA PRO A 235 8.40 5.75 -7.11
C PRO A 235 8.71 4.25 -7.13
N ILE A 236 9.99 3.89 -7.12
CA ILE A 236 10.41 2.50 -7.02
C ILE A 236 9.85 1.93 -5.71
N VAL A 237 9.08 0.85 -5.81
CA VAL A 237 8.51 0.17 -4.66
C VAL A 237 9.50 -0.86 -4.09
N TYR A 238 9.38 -1.16 -2.78
CA TYR A 238 10.36 -2.01 -2.08
C TYR A 238 10.62 -3.36 -2.76
N ILE A 239 9.59 -4.01 -3.27
CA ILE A 239 9.74 -5.31 -3.96
C ILE A 239 10.55 -5.23 -5.26
N GLU A 240 10.60 -4.09 -5.94
CA GLU A 240 11.37 -3.94 -7.18
C GLU A 240 12.88 -4.12 -6.94
N TYR A 241 13.38 -3.84 -5.72
CA TYR A 241 14.77 -4.10 -5.37
C TYR A 241 15.13 -5.59 -5.44
N PHE A 242 14.19 -6.49 -5.14
CA PHE A 242 14.40 -7.94 -5.28
C PHE A 242 14.47 -8.35 -6.76
N TYR A 243 13.71 -7.71 -7.65
CA TYR A 243 13.85 -7.91 -9.09
C TYR A 243 15.21 -7.43 -9.59
N LEU A 244 15.66 -6.23 -9.17
CA LEU A 244 16.97 -5.70 -9.53
C LEU A 244 18.12 -6.59 -9.04
N LEU A 245 18.03 -7.08 -7.80
CA LEU A 245 18.99 -8.03 -7.25
C LEU A 245 19.02 -9.32 -8.08
N SER A 246 17.85 -9.83 -8.46
CA SER A 246 17.74 -11.05 -9.26
C SER A 246 18.31 -10.89 -10.67
N TYR A 247 18.16 -9.72 -11.29
CA TYR A 247 18.85 -9.41 -12.56
C TYR A 247 20.37 -9.45 -12.38
N GLY A 248 20.88 -8.87 -11.29
CA GLY A 248 22.29 -8.94 -10.94
C GLY A 248 22.76 -10.37 -10.75
N ALA A 249 21.97 -11.23 -10.10
CA ALA A 249 22.28 -12.65 -9.91
C ALA A 249 22.30 -13.42 -11.24
N ILE A 250 21.35 -13.17 -12.15
CA ILE A 250 21.35 -13.76 -13.50
C ILE A 250 22.63 -13.39 -14.25
N PHE A 251 22.95 -12.10 -14.27
CA PHE A 251 24.18 -11.61 -14.93
C PHE A 251 25.42 -12.22 -14.28
N TYR A 252 25.46 -12.30 -12.96
CA TYR A 252 26.58 -12.91 -12.23
C TYR A 252 26.80 -14.37 -12.62
N VAL A 253 25.74 -15.19 -12.68
CA VAL A 253 25.84 -16.60 -13.06
C VAL A 253 26.30 -16.77 -14.51
N ALA A 254 25.75 -15.97 -15.44
CA ALA A 254 26.14 -15.99 -16.84
C ALA A 254 27.62 -15.59 -17.03
N ALA A 255 28.04 -14.47 -16.40
CA ALA A 255 29.41 -13.98 -16.47
C ALA A 255 30.42 -14.94 -15.82
N ASN A 256 30.09 -15.48 -14.62
CA ASN A 256 30.93 -16.46 -13.94
C ASN A 256 31.11 -17.72 -14.81
N SER A 257 30.04 -18.23 -15.39
CA SER A 257 30.11 -19.43 -16.24
C SER A 257 30.95 -19.20 -17.49
N TYR A 258 30.84 -18.00 -18.09
CA TYR A 258 31.66 -17.64 -19.26
C TYR A 258 33.15 -17.54 -18.89
N ILE A 259 33.48 -16.80 -17.85
CA ILE A 259 34.85 -16.58 -17.37
C ILE A 259 35.47 -17.93 -16.92
N PHE A 260 34.69 -18.78 -16.23
CA PHE A 260 35.16 -20.10 -15.80
C PHE A 260 35.55 -20.99 -16.99
N CYS A 261 34.83 -20.90 -18.11
CA CYS A 261 35.16 -21.68 -19.32
C CYS A 261 36.36 -21.10 -20.07
N GLU A 262 36.51 -19.77 -20.18
CA GLU A 262 37.53 -19.10 -20.98
C GLU A 262 38.87 -18.95 -20.23
N ALA A 263 38.82 -18.64 -18.93
CA ALA A 263 40.01 -18.28 -18.15
C ALA A 263 40.82 -19.50 -17.66
N ARG A 264 41.26 -20.40 -18.57
CA ARG A 264 42.13 -21.51 -18.18
C ARG A 264 43.54 -21.10 -17.79
N SER A 265 44.04 -19.93 -18.20
CA SER A 265 45.40 -19.47 -17.94
C SER A 265 45.39 -18.02 -17.46
N GLY A 266 45.42 -17.79 -16.13
CA GLY A 266 45.50 -16.46 -15.56
C GLY A 266 45.19 -16.47 -14.07
N MET A 267 45.44 -15.32 -13.40
CA MET A 267 45.18 -15.18 -11.97
C MET A 267 43.68 -15.37 -11.64
N ILE A 268 42.79 -14.84 -12.48
CA ILE A 268 41.33 -14.94 -12.33
C ILE A 268 40.88 -16.40 -12.54
N GLY A 269 41.42 -17.09 -13.52
CA GLY A 269 41.09 -18.51 -13.78
C GLY A 269 41.51 -19.42 -12.63
N LYS A 270 42.67 -19.15 -12.01
CA LYS A 270 43.10 -19.88 -10.81
C LYS A 270 42.21 -19.62 -9.60
N LEU A 271 41.73 -18.39 -9.44
CA LEU A 271 40.81 -18.03 -8.36
C LEU A 271 39.45 -18.70 -8.53
N LEU A 272 38.92 -18.72 -9.74
CA LEU A 272 37.62 -19.35 -10.05
C LEU A 272 37.71 -20.87 -10.05
N ALA A 273 38.87 -21.44 -10.43
CA ALA A 273 39.09 -22.90 -10.38
C ALA A 273 39.35 -23.40 -8.95
N PHE A 274 39.53 -22.50 -7.96
CA PHE A 274 39.76 -22.88 -6.58
C PHE A 274 38.56 -23.69 -6.06
N GLU A 275 38.84 -24.91 -5.59
CA GLU A 275 37.84 -25.85 -5.06
C GLU A 275 36.57 -25.95 -5.94
N ASP A 276 36.75 -26.06 -7.26
CA ASP A 276 35.64 -26.26 -8.18
C ASP A 276 34.60 -25.14 -8.17
N ASN A 277 35.10 -23.90 -8.28
CA ASN A 277 34.26 -22.68 -8.28
C ASN A 277 33.57 -22.39 -6.95
N LEU A 278 34.14 -22.86 -5.83
CA LEU A 278 33.56 -22.71 -4.51
C LEU A 278 33.32 -21.25 -4.13
N LEU A 279 34.29 -20.36 -4.43
CA LEU A 279 34.19 -18.93 -4.09
C LEU A 279 32.97 -18.26 -4.77
N ALA A 280 32.74 -18.58 -6.03
CA ALA A 280 31.59 -18.03 -6.74
C ALA A 280 30.27 -18.64 -6.24
N LYS A 281 30.25 -19.94 -5.95
CA LYS A 281 29.08 -20.64 -5.40
C LYS A 281 28.68 -20.11 -4.02
N THR A 282 29.66 -19.79 -3.18
CA THR A 282 29.40 -19.19 -1.85
C THR A 282 29.00 -17.72 -1.94
N ALA A 283 29.60 -16.96 -2.84
CA ALA A 283 29.28 -15.54 -3.05
C ALA A 283 27.91 -15.30 -3.71
N PHE A 284 27.26 -16.34 -4.23
CA PHE A 284 25.92 -16.21 -4.82
C PHE A 284 24.86 -15.82 -3.78
N TRP A 285 24.97 -16.38 -2.59
CA TRP A 285 24.06 -15.99 -1.50
C TRP A 285 24.71 -14.86 -0.70
N PRO A 286 24.06 -13.68 -0.64
CA PRO A 286 24.54 -12.62 0.24
C PRO A 286 24.46 -13.12 1.69
N SER A 287 25.61 -13.10 2.37
CA SER A 287 25.75 -13.46 3.77
C SER A 287 25.15 -12.39 4.69
#